data_4f674de55de840e823a85f0873a7ef22
#
_entry.id   4f674de55de840e823a85f0873a7ef22
#
_cell.length_a   1.000
_cell.length_b   1.000
_cell.length_c   1.000
_cell.angle_alpha   90.00
_cell.angle_beta   90.00
_cell.angle_gamma   90.00
#
_symmetry.space_group_name_H-M   'P 1'
#
loop_
_entity.id
_entity.type
_entity.pdbx_description
1 polymer ?
#
loop_
_entity_poly.entity_id
_entity_poly.type
_entity_poly.pdbx_seq_one_letter_code
_entity_poly.pdbx_strand_id
1 'polypeptide(L)'
;MDQFISKEVLDILSYHSTLGRSLKQISLRKTPLPIILDDIEKYRASYIDTIFQENLIGSRFKSEDSIKRKYEKTLKTGGGFKQCFNDILGFRLKFGEYPREYPDYFRVVDLRNGKKIDDGYRAIHLYYQRDNMAYPIEIQLWCGKDYLFNIWSHQYVYKYKNPEIGYQLYRKYVDGKINNKEEFLKNLKEMEEKRND
;
A
#
# COMPACT_ATOMS: atom_id res chain seq x y z
N MET A 1 0.17 -23.00 -11.10
CA MET A 1 1.06 -21.90 -10.66
C MET A 1 0.39 -21.19 -9.53
N ASP A 2 1.09 -20.96 -8.43
CA ASP A 2 0.54 -20.21 -7.31
C ASP A 2 0.29 -18.77 -7.75
N GLN A 3 -0.95 -18.35 -7.69
CA GLN A 3 -1.34 -16.98 -8.05
C GLN A 3 -0.86 -15.94 -7.03
N PHE A 4 -0.41 -16.37 -5.86
CA PHE A 4 0.13 -15.53 -4.79
C PHE A 4 1.63 -15.78 -4.59
N ILE A 5 2.33 -14.84 -3.98
CA ILE A 5 3.70 -15.04 -3.50
C ILE A 5 3.65 -16.12 -2.42
N SER A 6 4.45 -17.18 -2.59
CA SER A 6 4.43 -18.30 -1.67
C SER A 6 4.95 -17.92 -0.27
N LYS A 7 4.53 -18.69 0.73
CA LYS A 7 4.96 -18.46 2.12
C LYS A 7 6.48 -18.58 2.26
N GLU A 8 7.11 -19.53 1.57
CA GLU A 8 8.56 -19.75 1.60
C GLU A 8 9.32 -18.52 1.08
N VAL A 9 8.86 -17.91 -0.02
CA VAL A 9 9.46 -16.68 -0.56
C VAL A 9 9.26 -15.53 0.42
N LEU A 10 8.06 -15.40 1.02
CA LEU A 10 7.79 -14.36 2.01
C LEU A 10 8.61 -14.53 3.29
N ASP A 11 8.89 -15.76 3.69
CA ASP A 11 9.79 -16.07 4.82
C ASP A 11 11.24 -15.62 4.54
N ILE A 12 11.73 -15.85 3.31
CA ILE A 12 13.06 -15.38 2.87
C ILE A 12 13.15 -13.86 2.86
N LEU A 13 12.09 -13.18 2.43
CA LEU A 13 12.01 -11.72 2.35
C LEU A 13 11.75 -11.05 3.70
N SER A 14 11.38 -11.82 4.71
CA SER A 14 11.08 -11.30 6.03
C SER A 14 12.36 -10.88 6.76
N TYR A 15 12.33 -9.70 7.37
CA TYR A 15 13.42 -9.17 8.17
C TYR A 15 13.00 -9.06 9.63
N HIS A 16 13.77 -9.67 10.52
CA HIS A 16 13.65 -9.47 11.97
C HIS A 16 14.26 -8.13 12.36
N SER A 17 13.44 -7.27 12.92
CA SER A 17 13.88 -5.99 13.47
C SER A 17 14.96 -6.17 14.54
N THR A 18 16.02 -5.39 14.45
CA THR A 18 17.10 -5.37 15.46
C THR A 18 16.73 -4.54 16.70
N LEU A 19 15.53 -3.99 16.76
CA LEU A 19 15.02 -3.25 17.93
C LEU A 19 14.79 -4.14 19.15
N GLY A 20 15.05 -5.46 19.03
CA GLY A 20 15.21 -6.42 20.13
C GLY A 20 13.93 -6.79 20.88
N ARG A 21 12.73 -6.45 20.35
CA ARG A 21 11.43 -6.69 20.97
C ARG A 21 10.38 -7.01 19.93
N SER A 22 9.28 -7.63 20.38
CA SER A 22 8.08 -7.75 19.54
C SER A 22 7.64 -6.36 19.05
N LEU A 23 7.42 -6.21 17.75
CA LEU A 23 7.00 -4.94 17.14
C LEU A 23 5.69 -4.38 17.74
N LYS A 24 4.85 -5.24 18.33
CA LYS A 24 3.64 -4.80 19.06
C LYS A 24 3.93 -4.05 20.35
N GLN A 25 5.09 -4.31 20.97
CA GLN A 25 5.48 -3.74 22.26
C GLN A 25 6.35 -2.49 22.12
N ILE A 26 6.80 -2.19 20.90
CA ILE A 26 7.61 -0.99 20.64
C ILE A 26 6.72 0.24 20.74
N SER A 27 7.10 1.17 21.60
CA SER A 27 6.42 2.46 21.75
C SER A 27 7.01 3.46 20.76
N LEU A 28 6.18 3.97 19.83
CA LEU A 28 6.57 5.05 18.91
C LEU A 28 7.06 6.30 19.64
N ARG A 29 6.46 6.62 20.79
CA ARG A 29 6.85 7.82 21.58
C ARG A 29 8.18 7.69 22.29
N LYS A 30 8.60 6.45 22.57
CA LYS A 30 9.84 6.16 23.34
C LYS A 30 11.00 5.72 22.44
N THR A 31 10.74 5.36 21.20
CA THR A 31 11.76 4.91 20.25
C THR A 31 12.02 6.03 19.25
N PRO A 32 13.20 6.67 19.26
CA PRO A 32 13.56 7.75 18.36
C PRO A 32 13.46 7.31 16.88
N LEU A 33 12.90 8.15 16.05
CA LEU A 33 12.75 7.86 14.61
C LEU A 33 14.08 7.50 13.93
N PRO A 34 15.22 8.15 14.19
CA PRO A 34 16.51 7.76 13.57
C PRO A 34 16.89 6.29 13.84
N ILE A 35 16.61 5.76 15.03
CA ILE A 35 16.89 4.35 15.36
C ILE A 35 15.99 3.41 14.53
N ILE A 36 14.73 3.81 14.32
CA ILE A 36 13.80 3.04 13.50
C ILE A 36 14.22 3.09 12.02
N LEU A 37 14.67 4.25 11.54
CA LEU A 37 15.15 4.39 10.16
C LEU A 37 16.41 3.57 9.90
N ASP A 38 17.36 3.52 10.84
CA ASP A 38 18.54 2.67 10.75
C ASP A 38 18.16 1.18 10.65
N ASP A 39 17.21 0.73 11.46
CA ASP A 39 16.71 -0.66 11.39
C ASP A 39 16.03 -0.96 10.03
N ILE A 40 15.27 0.00 9.49
CA ILE A 40 14.64 -0.14 8.15
C ILE A 40 15.69 -0.14 7.03
N GLU A 41 16.77 0.64 7.14
CA GLU A 41 17.88 0.60 6.17
C GLU A 41 18.62 -0.75 6.20
N LYS A 42 18.81 -1.35 7.38
CA LYS A 42 19.32 -2.73 7.50
C LYS A 42 18.40 -3.72 6.81
N TYR A 43 17.07 -3.56 6.95
CA TYR A 43 16.09 -4.36 6.21
C TYR A 43 16.27 -4.18 4.69
N ARG A 44 16.37 -2.95 4.22
CA ARG A 44 16.58 -2.65 2.80
C ARG A 44 17.87 -3.26 2.26
N ALA A 45 18.96 -3.16 3.02
CA ALA A 45 20.25 -3.72 2.65
C ALA A 45 20.27 -5.26 2.62
N SER A 46 19.41 -5.92 3.42
CA SER A 46 19.26 -7.37 3.45
C SER A 46 18.33 -7.92 2.35
N TYR A 47 17.61 -7.05 1.65
CA TYR A 47 16.65 -7.46 0.64
C TYR A 47 17.34 -8.01 -0.61
N ILE A 48 16.90 -9.18 -1.03
CA ILE A 48 17.31 -9.81 -2.28
C ILE A 48 16.08 -9.87 -3.20
N ASP A 49 16.19 -9.26 -4.38
CA ASP A 49 15.10 -9.30 -5.37
C ASP A 49 15.06 -10.68 -6.04
N THR A 50 14.27 -11.57 -5.46
CA THR A 50 14.16 -12.98 -5.87
C THR A 50 12.76 -13.38 -6.33
N ILE A 51 11.85 -12.38 -6.50
CA ILE A 51 10.47 -12.71 -6.84
C ILE A 51 10.30 -12.80 -8.35
N PHE A 52 10.13 -14.03 -8.84
CA PHE A 52 9.68 -14.32 -10.20
C PHE A 52 8.20 -14.72 -10.16
N GLN A 53 7.31 -13.76 -10.46
CA GLN A 53 5.89 -14.03 -10.54
C GLN A 53 5.27 -13.28 -11.71
N GLU A 54 4.57 -13.98 -12.60
CA GLU A 54 4.03 -13.41 -13.86
C GLU A 54 3.09 -12.24 -13.66
N ASN A 55 2.31 -12.25 -12.57
CA ASN A 55 1.37 -11.18 -12.25
C ASN A 55 1.97 -10.07 -11.36
N LEU A 56 3.27 -10.11 -11.06
CA LEU A 56 3.96 -9.05 -10.32
C LEU A 56 4.13 -7.82 -11.22
N ILE A 57 3.56 -6.70 -10.81
CA ILE A 57 3.64 -5.43 -11.54
C ILE A 57 4.51 -4.38 -10.85
N GLY A 58 5.04 -4.70 -9.69
CA GLY A 58 6.00 -3.86 -9.00
C GLY A 58 6.25 -4.24 -7.56
N SER A 59 7.44 -3.87 -7.11
CA SER A 59 7.85 -3.94 -5.70
C SER A 59 8.40 -2.60 -5.26
N ARG A 60 8.37 -2.33 -3.97
CA ARG A 60 8.98 -1.12 -3.41
C ARG A 60 9.36 -1.26 -1.96
N PHE A 61 10.46 -0.65 -1.59
CA PHE A 61 10.65 -0.15 -0.24
C PHE A 61 10.07 1.26 -0.11
N LYS A 62 9.36 1.52 0.99
CA LYS A 62 8.78 2.83 1.27
C LYS A 62 9.89 3.86 1.44
N SER A 63 9.76 5.04 0.78
CA SER A 63 10.73 6.12 0.90
C SER A 63 10.77 6.69 2.32
N GLU A 64 11.94 7.15 2.74
CA GLU A 64 12.17 7.73 4.06
C GLU A 64 11.18 8.88 4.36
N ASP A 65 10.94 9.78 3.41
CA ASP A 65 9.96 10.86 3.55
C ASP A 65 8.53 10.35 3.80
N SER A 66 8.17 9.24 3.15
CA SER A 66 6.86 8.61 3.34
C SER A 66 6.76 7.92 4.70
N ILE A 67 7.87 7.37 5.19
CA ILE A 67 8.00 6.81 6.53
C ILE A 67 7.84 7.93 7.58
N LYS A 68 8.59 9.02 7.45
CA LYS A 68 8.53 10.20 8.35
C LYS A 68 7.11 10.74 8.46
N ARG A 69 6.47 11.00 7.31
CA ARG A 69 5.07 11.49 7.28
C ARG A 69 4.09 10.54 7.95
N LYS A 70 4.23 9.22 7.73
CA LYS A 70 3.35 8.23 8.35
C LYS A 70 3.60 8.13 9.85
N TYR A 71 4.85 8.21 10.29
CA TYR A 71 5.24 8.24 11.69
C TYR A 71 4.60 9.44 12.42
N GLU A 72 4.76 10.64 11.91
CA GLU A 72 4.17 11.86 12.50
C GLU A 72 2.64 11.77 12.58
N LYS A 73 2.00 11.30 11.50
CA LYS A 73 0.55 11.09 11.48
C LYS A 73 0.14 10.06 12.55
N THR A 74 0.86 8.95 12.66
CA THR A 74 0.54 7.87 13.60
C THR A 74 0.72 8.32 15.05
N LEU A 75 1.74 9.13 15.33
CA LEU A 75 1.92 9.73 16.65
C LEU A 75 0.73 10.64 17.04
N LYS A 76 0.25 11.45 16.12
CA LYS A 76 -0.90 12.34 16.34
C LYS A 76 -2.21 11.59 16.56
N THR A 77 -2.39 10.44 15.90
CA THR A 77 -3.62 9.62 15.98
C THR A 77 -3.58 8.55 17.06
N GLY A 78 -2.46 8.39 17.77
CA GLY A 78 -2.32 7.39 18.84
C GLY A 78 -2.17 5.95 18.35
N GLY A 79 -1.79 5.74 17.08
CA GLY A 79 -1.57 4.42 16.50
C GLY A 79 -0.31 3.72 17.02
N GLY A 80 -0.24 2.40 16.85
CA GLY A 80 0.90 1.58 17.29
C GLY A 80 2.00 1.45 16.25
N PHE A 81 3.17 0.97 16.69
CA PHE A 81 4.36 0.73 15.87
C PHE A 81 4.05 -0.13 14.64
N LYS A 82 3.43 -1.29 14.84
CA LYS A 82 3.08 -2.21 13.75
C LYS A 82 2.18 -1.57 12.70
N GLN A 83 1.21 -0.74 13.11
CA GLN A 83 0.34 -0.02 12.18
C GLN A 83 1.11 1.03 11.37
N CYS A 84 2.08 1.69 11.99
CA CYS A 84 2.92 2.69 11.35
C CYS A 84 3.81 2.08 10.27
N PHE A 85 4.38 0.90 10.51
CA PHE A 85 5.40 0.28 9.67
C PHE A 85 4.96 -1.04 9.02
N ASN A 86 3.67 -1.18 8.69
CA ASN A 86 3.12 -2.38 8.07
C ASN A 86 3.29 -2.47 6.55
N ASP A 87 3.91 -1.49 5.91
CA ASP A 87 4.06 -1.36 4.46
C ASP A 87 5.46 -0.85 4.06
N ILE A 88 6.49 -1.26 4.83
CA ILE A 88 7.88 -0.91 4.53
C ILE A 88 8.33 -1.58 3.24
N LEU A 89 8.11 -2.89 3.11
CA LEU A 89 8.23 -3.63 1.86
C LEU A 89 6.82 -3.92 1.33
N GLY A 90 6.60 -3.62 0.07
CA GLY A 90 5.31 -3.84 -0.59
C GLY A 90 5.44 -4.35 -2.01
N PHE A 91 4.50 -5.20 -2.40
CA PHE A 91 4.35 -5.76 -3.74
C PHE A 91 3.00 -5.41 -4.32
N ARG A 92 2.91 -5.36 -5.65
CA ARG A 92 1.66 -5.21 -6.38
C ARG A 92 1.50 -6.36 -7.33
N LEU A 93 0.38 -7.05 -7.22
CA LEU A 93 -0.01 -8.12 -8.12
C LEU A 93 -1.23 -7.70 -8.93
N LYS A 94 -1.21 -8.00 -10.23
CA LYS A 94 -2.33 -7.78 -11.13
C LYS A 94 -3.09 -9.07 -11.35
N PHE A 95 -4.42 -9.00 -11.22
CA PHE A 95 -5.34 -10.09 -11.49
C PHE A 95 -6.42 -9.65 -12.48
N GLY A 96 -6.99 -10.59 -13.22
CA GLY A 96 -8.18 -10.34 -14.04
C GLY A 96 -9.39 -10.04 -13.16
N GLU A 97 -9.59 -10.87 -12.13
CA GLU A 97 -10.65 -10.74 -11.13
C GLU A 97 -10.09 -10.91 -9.73
N TYR A 98 -10.79 -10.39 -8.73
CA TYR A 98 -10.39 -10.60 -7.33
C TYR A 98 -10.54 -12.07 -6.94
N PRO A 99 -9.50 -12.70 -6.39
CA PRO A 99 -9.58 -14.05 -5.87
C PRO A 99 -10.70 -14.18 -4.83
N ARG A 100 -11.37 -15.34 -4.80
CA ARG A 100 -12.43 -15.62 -3.82
C ARG A 100 -11.89 -16.02 -2.46
N GLU A 101 -10.72 -16.66 -2.46
CA GLU A 101 -10.07 -17.20 -1.27
C GLU A 101 -8.62 -16.72 -1.22
N TYR A 102 -8.10 -16.59 -0.03
CA TYR A 102 -6.75 -16.14 0.26
C TYR A 102 -6.09 -17.16 1.20
N PRO A 103 -4.78 -17.45 1.02
CA PRO A 103 -4.05 -18.26 1.98
C PRO A 103 -4.20 -17.73 3.41
N ASP A 104 -4.33 -18.63 4.38
CA ASP A 104 -4.61 -18.35 5.79
C ASP A 104 -3.49 -17.61 6.51
N TYR A 105 -2.26 -17.67 5.96
CA TYR A 105 -1.11 -16.91 6.48
C TYR A 105 -1.19 -15.40 6.18
N PHE A 106 -2.16 -14.95 5.40
CA PHE A 106 -2.39 -13.52 5.18
C PHE A 106 -3.47 -12.94 6.09
N ARG A 107 -3.20 -11.76 6.61
CA ARG A 107 -4.27 -10.87 7.09
C ARG A 107 -4.80 -10.06 5.92
N VAL A 108 -6.08 -10.21 5.63
CA VAL A 108 -6.75 -9.56 4.50
C VAL A 108 -7.40 -8.24 4.94
N VAL A 109 -7.23 -7.19 4.14
CA VAL A 109 -7.96 -5.93 4.25
C VAL A 109 -8.62 -5.64 2.90
N ASP A 110 -9.94 -5.75 2.88
CA ASP A 110 -10.74 -5.52 1.68
C ASP A 110 -11.10 -4.04 1.53
N LEU A 111 -10.61 -3.42 0.47
CA LEU A 111 -10.88 -2.02 0.11
C LEU A 111 -11.68 -1.91 -1.20
N ARG A 112 -12.33 -2.98 -1.66
CA ARG A 112 -13.15 -2.96 -2.88
C ARG A 112 -14.34 -2.02 -2.78
N ASN A 113 -14.85 -1.80 -1.57
CA ASN A 113 -15.94 -0.86 -1.29
C ASN A 113 -15.46 0.53 -0.85
N GLY A 114 -14.16 0.80 -1.00
CA GLY A 114 -13.53 2.06 -0.61
C GLY A 114 -13.03 2.09 0.83
N LYS A 115 -12.41 3.20 1.19
CA LYS A 115 -11.91 3.50 2.53
C LYS A 115 -12.96 4.28 3.32
N LYS A 116 -12.75 4.44 4.63
CA LYS A 116 -13.59 5.31 5.48
C LYS A 116 -13.67 6.75 4.93
N ILE A 117 -12.56 7.29 4.43
CA ILE A 117 -12.52 8.49 3.60
C ILE A 117 -12.19 8.00 2.21
N ASP A 118 -13.20 7.96 1.34
CA ASP A 118 -13.10 7.35 0.03
C ASP A 118 -12.38 8.30 -0.94
N ASP A 119 -11.27 7.82 -1.49
CA ASP A 119 -10.45 8.51 -2.48
C ASP A 119 -10.53 7.84 -3.87
N GLY A 120 -11.49 6.94 -4.07
CA GLY A 120 -11.67 6.18 -5.30
C GLY A 120 -10.75 4.95 -5.42
N TYR A 121 -9.77 4.77 -4.53
CA TYR A 121 -8.87 3.62 -4.56
C TYR A 121 -9.60 2.32 -4.22
N ARG A 122 -9.40 1.29 -5.03
CA ARG A 122 -10.00 -0.05 -4.86
C ARG A 122 -8.93 -1.12 -4.99
N ALA A 123 -8.79 -1.94 -3.95
CA ALA A 123 -7.83 -3.05 -3.93
C ALA A 123 -8.15 -4.02 -2.80
N ILE A 124 -7.48 -5.15 -2.80
CA ILE A 124 -7.34 -5.99 -1.60
C ILE A 124 -5.89 -5.89 -1.15
N HIS A 125 -5.68 -5.63 0.13
CA HIS A 125 -4.36 -5.64 0.74
C HIS A 125 -4.20 -6.90 1.58
N LEU A 126 -3.17 -7.67 1.27
CA LEU A 126 -2.74 -8.81 2.04
C LEU A 126 -1.50 -8.41 2.84
N TYR A 127 -1.48 -8.78 4.11
CA TYR A 127 -0.33 -8.53 4.97
C TYR A 127 0.21 -9.85 5.48
N TYR A 128 1.44 -10.17 5.11
CA TYR A 128 2.19 -11.27 5.66
C TYR A 128 3.10 -10.78 6.79
N GLN A 129 3.19 -11.55 7.86
CA GLN A 129 4.15 -11.30 8.93
C GLN A 129 4.60 -12.64 9.49
N ARG A 130 5.87 -13.00 9.25
CA ARG A 130 6.44 -14.28 9.68
C ARG A 130 6.26 -14.56 11.17
N ASP A 131 6.55 -13.54 11.98
CA ASP A 131 6.38 -13.56 13.43
C ASP A 131 6.29 -12.15 14.03
N ASN A 132 6.24 -12.04 15.35
CA ASN A 132 6.06 -10.76 16.04
C ASN A 132 7.27 -9.81 15.95
N MET A 133 8.44 -10.27 15.54
CA MET A 133 9.65 -9.47 15.39
C MET A 133 9.89 -9.01 13.95
N ALA A 134 9.26 -9.66 12.97
CA ALA A 134 9.39 -9.30 11.58
C ALA A 134 8.48 -8.12 11.18
N TYR A 135 8.99 -7.22 10.31
CA TYR A 135 8.12 -6.23 9.67
C TYR A 135 7.09 -6.92 8.77
N PRO A 136 5.84 -6.47 8.78
CA PRO A 136 4.85 -6.97 7.83
C PRO A 136 5.25 -6.62 6.39
N ILE A 137 4.98 -7.55 5.47
CA ILE A 137 5.08 -7.35 4.02
C ILE A 137 3.67 -7.09 3.50
N GLU A 138 3.49 -6.00 2.76
CA GLU A 138 2.22 -5.67 2.13
C GLU A 138 2.17 -6.20 0.70
N ILE A 139 1.06 -6.84 0.31
CA ILE A 139 0.79 -7.23 -1.07
C ILE A 139 -0.54 -6.62 -1.48
N GLN A 140 -0.52 -5.76 -2.50
CA GLN A 140 -1.70 -5.10 -3.04
C GLN A 140 -2.18 -5.87 -4.27
N LEU A 141 -3.43 -6.33 -4.26
CA LEU A 141 -4.07 -6.96 -5.41
C LEU A 141 -4.86 -5.89 -6.16
N TRP A 142 -4.47 -5.66 -7.42
CA TRP A 142 -5.13 -4.74 -8.34
C TRP A 142 -5.79 -5.52 -9.46
N CYS A 143 -7.11 -5.42 -9.58
CA CYS A 143 -7.88 -6.31 -10.42
C CYS A 143 -8.76 -5.57 -11.42
N GLY A 144 -8.94 -6.16 -12.59
CA GLY A 144 -9.92 -5.75 -13.57
C GLY A 144 -9.90 -4.24 -13.90
N LYS A 145 -11.05 -3.60 -13.81
CA LYS A 145 -11.20 -2.16 -14.05
C LYS A 145 -10.46 -1.29 -13.03
N ASP A 146 -10.41 -1.72 -11.77
CA ASP A 146 -9.76 -0.96 -10.69
C ASP A 146 -8.27 -0.76 -10.93
N TYR A 147 -7.62 -1.70 -11.65
CA TYR A 147 -6.21 -1.61 -12.00
C TYR A 147 -5.86 -0.32 -12.77
N LEU A 148 -6.59 -0.01 -13.84
CA LEU A 148 -6.33 1.20 -14.64
C LEU A 148 -6.60 2.47 -13.84
N PHE A 149 -7.72 2.52 -13.13
CA PHE A 149 -8.06 3.66 -12.29
C PHE A 149 -6.99 3.91 -11.23
N ASN A 150 -6.53 2.86 -10.55
CA ASN A 150 -5.49 2.96 -9.52
C ASN A 150 -4.17 3.51 -10.10
N ILE A 151 -3.77 3.10 -11.33
CA ILE A 151 -2.59 3.67 -12.00
C ILE A 151 -2.76 5.18 -12.21
N TRP A 152 -3.86 5.60 -12.80
CA TRP A 152 -4.09 7.02 -13.10
C TRP A 152 -4.21 7.85 -11.83
N SER A 153 -4.98 7.36 -10.86
CA SER A 153 -5.15 8.04 -9.57
C SER A 153 -3.81 8.16 -8.82
N HIS A 154 -3.01 7.12 -8.79
CA HIS A 154 -1.69 7.16 -8.15
C HIS A 154 -0.74 8.16 -8.82
N GLN A 155 -0.77 8.23 -10.14
CA GLN A 155 0.09 9.13 -10.91
C GLN A 155 -0.32 10.58 -10.82
N TYR A 156 -1.63 10.87 -10.86
CA TYR A 156 -2.15 12.22 -11.09
C TYR A 156 -2.91 12.82 -9.92
N VAL A 157 -3.60 12.02 -9.09
CA VAL A 157 -4.48 12.52 -8.01
C VAL A 157 -3.83 12.41 -6.63
N TYR A 158 -3.11 11.33 -6.37
CA TYR A 158 -2.60 11.02 -5.03
C TYR A 158 -1.66 12.10 -4.45
N LYS A 159 -0.91 12.78 -5.32
CA LYS A 159 -0.02 13.90 -4.94
C LYS A 159 -0.78 15.14 -4.44
N TYR A 160 -2.00 15.36 -4.88
CA TYR A 160 -2.83 16.50 -4.48
C TYR A 160 -3.55 16.30 -3.14
N LYS A 161 -3.52 15.09 -2.57
CA LYS A 161 -4.13 14.73 -1.28
C LYS A 161 -5.60 15.13 -1.14
N ASN A 162 -6.34 15.13 -2.24
CA ASN A 162 -7.76 15.43 -2.25
C ASN A 162 -8.60 14.16 -2.50
N PRO A 163 -9.10 13.51 -1.42
CA PRO A 163 -9.88 12.30 -1.57
C PRO A 163 -11.18 12.51 -2.33
N GLU A 164 -11.82 13.68 -2.20
CA GLU A 164 -13.09 13.99 -2.87
C GLU A 164 -12.95 13.96 -4.40
N ILE A 165 -11.90 14.57 -4.94
CA ILE A 165 -11.62 14.53 -6.38
C ILE A 165 -11.40 13.08 -6.84
N GLY A 166 -10.64 12.31 -6.09
CA GLY A 166 -10.40 10.89 -6.39
C GLY A 166 -11.69 10.09 -6.43
N TYR A 167 -12.56 10.29 -5.46
CA TYR A 167 -13.87 9.61 -5.41
C TYR A 167 -14.79 10.01 -6.56
N GLN A 168 -14.88 11.29 -6.87
CA GLN A 168 -15.72 11.78 -7.99
C GLN A 168 -15.23 11.26 -9.35
N LEU A 169 -13.91 11.20 -9.56
CA LEU A 169 -13.32 10.59 -10.76
C LEU A 169 -13.64 9.10 -10.84
N TYR A 170 -13.53 8.38 -9.71
CA TYR A 170 -13.89 6.96 -9.67
C TYR A 170 -15.36 6.71 -10.02
N ARG A 171 -16.28 7.53 -9.49
CA ARG A 171 -17.69 7.46 -9.86
C ARG A 171 -17.90 7.63 -11.36
N LYS A 172 -17.30 8.66 -11.98
CA LYS A 172 -17.36 8.86 -13.43
C LYS A 172 -16.76 7.70 -14.21
N TYR A 173 -15.69 7.09 -13.71
CA TYR A 173 -15.05 5.93 -14.31
C TYR A 173 -15.97 4.70 -14.29
N VAL A 174 -16.58 4.40 -13.16
CA VAL A 174 -17.52 3.28 -13.02
C VAL A 174 -18.78 3.49 -13.87
N ASP A 175 -19.26 4.73 -13.95
CA ASP A 175 -20.42 5.12 -14.80
C ASP A 175 -20.11 5.12 -16.31
N GLY A 176 -18.87 4.78 -16.73
CA GLY A 176 -18.46 4.75 -18.12
C GLY A 176 -18.27 6.14 -18.77
N LYS A 177 -18.18 7.20 -17.97
CA LYS A 177 -17.91 8.58 -18.42
C LYS A 177 -16.42 8.87 -18.58
N ILE A 178 -15.57 7.98 -18.09
CA ILE A 178 -14.12 7.99 -18.23
C ILE A 178 -13.72 6.57 -18.67
N ASN A 179 -13.20 6.43 -19.89
CA ASN A 179 -12.85 5.13 -20.47
C ASN A 179 -11.34 5.01 -20.78
N ASN A 180 -10.64 6.15 -20.79
CA ASN A 180 -9.22 6.22 -21.11
C ASN A 180 -8.54 7.32 -20.29
N LYS A 181 -7.20 7.37 -20.42
CA LYS A 181 -6.35 8.30 -19.68
C LYS A 181 -6.62 9.76 -20.05
N GLU A 182 -6.89 10.05 -21.31
CA GLU A 182 -7.14 11.40 -21.83
C GLU A 182 -8.41 11.97 -21.18
N GLU A 183 -9.49 11.18 -21.16
CA GLU A 183 -10.74 11.55 -20.49
C GLU A 183 -10.56 11.72 -18.98
N PHE A 184 -9.73 10.87 -18.35
CA PHE A 184 -9.41 11.00 -16.93
C PHE A 184 -8.72 12.34 -16.65
N LEU A 185 -7.70 12.71 -17.43
CA LEU A 185 -6.96 13.96 -17.25
C LEU A 185 -7.84 15.20 -17.54
N LYS A 186 -8.70 15.14 -18.56
CA LYS A 186 -9.68 16.19 -18.85
C LYS A 186 -10.62 16.43 -17.67
N ASN A 187 -11.21 15.36 -17.13
CA ASN A 187 -12.13 15.46 -15.99
C ASN A 187 -11.40 15.95 -14.72
N LEU A 188 -10.15 15.53 -14.50
CA LEU A 188 -9.35 16.02 -13.39
C LEU A 188 -9.14 17.53 -13.48
N LYS A 189 -8.74 18.03 -14.65
CA LYS A 189 -8.52 19.47 -14.88
C LYS A 189 -9.80 20.29 -14.65
N GLU A 190 -10.93 19.85 -15.18
CA GLU A 190 -12.23 20.50 -14.97
C GLU A 190 -12.63 20.59 -13.49
N MET A 191 -12.28 19.59 -12.69
CA MET A 191 -12.55 19.59 -11.25
C MET A 191 -11.60 20.51 -10.47
N GLU A 192 -10.35 20.65 -10.92
CA GLU A 192 -9.37 21.55 -10.32
C GLU A 192 -9.73 23.02 -10.60
N GLU A 193 -10.17 23.35 -11.83
CA GLU A 193 -10.58 24.71 -12.21
C GLU A 193 -11.78 25.18 -11.39
N LYS A 194 -12.82 24.37 -11.26
CA LYS A 194 -14.05 24.68 -10.48
C LYS A 194 -13.81 24.92 -8.98
N ARG A 195 -12.66 24.54 -8.48
CA ARG A 195 -12.31 24.72 -7.07
C ARG A 195 -11.55 26.02 -6.81
N ASN A 196 -10.94 26.57 -7.84
CA ASN A 196 -10.17 27.80 -7.75
C ASN A 196 -11.02 29.07 -8.00
N ASP A 197 -12.27 28.85 -8.48
CA ASP A 197 -13.34 29.84 -8.57
C ASP A 197 -14.19 29.84 -7.28
#